data_bd64a8affe81f317a616dd280ae7755a
#
_entry.id   bd64a8affe81f317a616dd280ae7755a
#
_cell.length_a   1.000
_cell.length_b   1.000
_cell.length_c   1.000
_cell.angle_alpha   90.00
_cell.angle_beta   90.00
_cell.angle_gamma   90.00
#
_symmetry.space_group_name_H-M   'P 1'
#
loop_
_entity.id
_entity.type
_entity.pdbx_description
1 polymer ?
#
loop_
_entity_poly.entity_id
_entity_poly.type
_entity_poly.pdbx_seq_one_letter_code
_entity_poly.pdbx_strand_id
1 'polypeptide(L)'
;MLMDIILHLLKLIQQIYQQNCFLINFICKYIPLKQWAFDDSHSPKYQKFKVDELPLILHNVEPWDYQDFMLYLAWRYKDSYKPIKPVRRRSECDISGDCKCPRCNAPMPYLYKNNGSKGQILCKVCQNHFSPDENRYSKLKLRCPHCTHTLVPKKDRKHFIVHKCVNPKCPYYIRNLKKVSKEDLSEDYGKNKYKLHYIYREFSIDFFKMDLNSLPKNASSLKFSKFDQNVMGLCLTYKVNLGLSLRKTKQALKDIHCIDISHQTIANYCKTAAICIKPFTDNYDYGAGTTFTADETYIKIRGVKGYIWFIMDAAKRSIIGYRISQERDVGACILAMRMAFTHFKKIPENFHFIADGYSAYILAAQQFFREFGDDFKFNITQVIGLTNDDEVSKEFRPFKQMIERLNRTYKMSYRPTNGFDNIDGANYDLALWVAYYNFLRPHEHNKFKVLNEVNILKKADNMPGKWQFLILLGQQTILNLQNGEATICS
;
A
#
# COMPACT_ATOMS: atom_id res chain seq x y z
N MET A 1 45.33 40.00 4.19
CA MET A 1 44.41 39.99 5.36
C MET A 1 42.94 39.82 4.98
N LEU A 2 42.28 40.73 4.24
CA LEU A 2 40.85 40.57 3.86
C LEU A 2 40.63 39.36 2.96
N MET A 3 41.49 39.13 1.97
CA MET A 3 41.44 37.99 1.07
C MET A 3 41.65 36.65 1.78
N ASP A 4 42.52 36.61 2.79
CA ASP A 4 42.78 35.42 3.56
C ASP A 4 41.58 35.07 4.46
N ILE A 5 40.90 36.07 4.97
CA ILE A 5 39.65 35.88 5.74
C ILE A 5 38.55 35.35 4.82
N ILE A 6 38.40 35.87 3.62
CA ILE A 6 37.44 35.39 2.63
C ILE A 6 37.72 33.93 2.24
N LEU A 7 38.97 33.59 1.98
CA LEU A 7 39.38 32.21 1.67
C LEU A 7 39.13 31.25 2.84
N HIS A 8 39.39 31.71 4.05
CA HIS A 8 39.10 30.93 5.25
C HIS A 8 37.58 30.67 5.45
N LEU A 9 36.78 31.70 5.25
CA LEU A 9 35.30 31.57 5.32
C LEU A 9 34.75 30.66 4.22
N LEU A 10 35.30 30.75 3.01
CA LEU A 10 34.89 29.85 1.92
C LEU A 10 35.24 28.39 2.24
N LYS A 11 36.44 28.12 2.81
CA LYS A 11 36.79 26.78 3.27
C LYS A 11 35.85 26.26 4.39
N LEU A 12 35.49 27.13 5.31
CA LEU A 12 34.57 26.80 6.40
C LEU A 12 33.18 26.49 5.89
N ILE A 13 32.68 27.30 4.96
CA ILE A 13 31.40 27.05 4.28
C ILE A 13 31.43 25.72 3.52
N GLN A 14 32.53 25.42 2.83
CA GLN A 14 32.69 24.16 2.13
C GLN A 14 32.70 22.95 3.08
N GLN A 15 33.36 23.04 4.23
CA GLN A 15 33.35 22.01 5.26
C GLN A 15 31.97 21.78 5.87
N ILE A 16 31.27 22.85 6.24
CA ILE A 16 29.89 22.77 6.75
C ILE A 16 28.97 22.15 5.70
N TYR A 17 29.14 22.53 4.47
CA TYR A 17 28.37 21.98 3.37
C TYR A 17 28.61 20.47 3.19
N GLN A 18 29.87 20.01 3.25
CA GLN A 18 30.23 18.59 3.18
C GLN A 18 29.67 17.80 4.37
N GLN A 19 29.72 18.37 5.58
CA GLN A 19 29.12 17.74 6.78
C GLN A 19 27.62 17.62 6.66
N ASN A 20 26.94 18.66 6.20
CA ASN A 20 25.49 18.61 5.98
C ASN A 20 25.11 17.57 4.92
N CYS A 21 25.86 17.45 3.85
CA CYS A 21 25.63 16.41 2.84
C CYS A 21 25.84 14.99 3.41
N PHE A 22 26.88 14.81 4.21
CA PHE A 22 27.12 13.54 4.89
C PHE A 22 25.98 13.19 5.86
N LEU A 23 25.52 14.14 6.65
CA LEU A 23 24.41 13.95 7.58
C LEU A 23 23.09 13.65 6.85
N ILE A 24 22.80 14.35 5.78
CA ILE A 24 21.61 14.09 4.95
C ILE A 24 21.68 12.67 4.36
N ASN A 25 22.82 12.28 3.80
CA ASN A 25 23.03 10.93 3.26
C ASN A 25 22.91 9.86 4.33
N PHE A 26 23.47 10.10 5.52
CA PHE A 26 23.34 9.22 6.67
C PHE A 26 21.89 9.07 7.11
N ILE A 27 21.18 10.20 7.24
CA ILE A 27 19.75 10.22 7.60
C ILE A 27 18.92 9.47 6.56
N CYS A 28 19.11 9.74 5.28
CA CYS A 28 18.35 9.07 4.22
C CYS A 28 18.66 7.57 4.10
N LYS A 29 19.88 7.15 4.46
CA LYS A 29 20.31 5.76 4.35
C LYS A 29 20.00 4.90 5.58
N TYR A 30 20.12 5.45 6.77
CA TYR A 30 20.09 4.69 8.03
C TYR A 30 18.90 5.01 8.91
N ILE A 31 18.27 6.17 8.76
CA ILE A 31 17.05 6.51 9.51
C ILE A 31 15.86 6.30 8.60
N PRO A 32 15.06 5.24 8.79
CA PRO A 32 13.84 5.06 8.02
C PRO A 32 12.95 6.29 8.20
N LEU A 33 12.50 6.87 7.09
CA LEU A 33 11.54 8.00 7.09
C LEU A 33 10.31 7.79 7.98
N LYS A 34 10.08 6.55 8.36
CA LYS A 34 9.06 6.10 9.30
C LYS A 34 9.26 6.60 10.74
N GLN A 35 10.50 6.81 11.17
CA GLN A 35 10.79 7.39 12.49
C GLN A 35 10.47 8.88 12.57
N TRP A 36 10.32 9.54 11.42
CA TRP A 36 9.90 10.93 11.30
C TRP A 36 8.38 11.08 11.13
N ALA A 37 7.68 10.00 10.83
CA ALA A 37 6.24 9.98 10.86
C ALA A 37 5.78 10.06 12.31
N PHE A 38 4.87 11.01 12.59
CA PHE A 38 4.17 11.25 13.85
C PHE A 38 4.22 10.03 14.77
N ASP A 39 4.89 10.18 15.89
CA ASP A 39 4.94 9.17 16.93
C ASP A 39 3.51 8.83 17.34
N ASP A 40 2.99 7.77 16.75
CA ASP A 40 1.73 7.17 17.13
C ASP A 40 2.05 6.32 18.37
N SER A 41 2.38 7.03 19.47
CA SER A 41 2.81 6.50 20.76
C SER A 41 1.80 5.57 21.45
N HIS A 42 0.83 5.08 20.72
CA HIS A 42 0.01 3.96 21.14
C HIS A 42 0.75 2.65 20.92
N SER A 43 1.88 2.49 21.65
CA SER A 43 2.45 1.17 21.86
C SER A 43 1.30 0.23 22.22
N PRO A 44 1.15 -0.90 21.52
CA PRO A 44 0.11 -1.85 21.88
C PRO A 44 0.31 -2.24 23.34
N LYS A 45 -0.74 -2.21 24.15
CA LYS A 45 -0.74 -2.62 25.57
C LYS A 45 -0.21 -4.06 25.81
N TYR A 46 0.34 -4.70 24.81
CA TYR A 46 0.87 -6.06 24.77
C TYR A 46 2.41 -6.11 24.76
N GLN A 47 3.08 -5.13 25.32
CA GLN A 47 4.54 -4.95 25.33
C GLN A 47 5.37 -6.11 25.92
N LYS A 48 4.74 -7.14 26.49
CA LYS A 48 5.47 -8.31 27.01
C LYS A 48 6.04 -9.22 25.92
N PHE A 49 5.64 -9.06 24.66
CA PHE A 49 6.10 -9.87 23.55
C PHE A 49 6.85 -9.00 22.53
N LYS A 50 8.10 -9.35 22.31
CA LYS A 50 8.92 -8.72 21.30
C LYS A 50 8.31 -8.97 19.91
N VAL A 51 8.27 -7.93 19.09
CA VAL A 51 7.88 -8.06 17.68
C VAL A 51 8.83 -9.05 17.00
N ASP A 52 8.27 -9.97 16.22
CA ASP A 52 9.06 -10.94 15.47
C ASP A 52 9.50 -10.32 14.13
N GLU A 53 10.78 -10.18 13.94
CA GLU A 53 11.41 -9.55 12.77
C GLU A 53 11.49 -10.51 11.56
N LEU A 54 11.33 -11.82 11.76
CA LEU A 54 11.43 -12.77 10.67
C LEU A 54 10.24 -12.64 9.69
N PRO A 55 10.49 -12.57 8.38
CA PRO A 55 9.43 -12.47 7.38
C PRO A 55 8.50 -13.69 7.43
N LEU A 56 7.19 -13.46 7.21
CA LEU A 56 6.23 -14.54 7.06
C LEU A 56 6.50 -15.28 5.75
N ILE A 57 6.39 -16.59 5.81
CA ILE A 57 6.52 -17.43 4.61
C ILE A 57 5.16 -17.44 3.91
N LEU A 58 5.11 -16.89 2.69
CA LEU A 58 3.96 -17.01 1.81
C LEU A 58 4.01 -18.36 1.08
N HIS A 59 2.93 -19.07 1.11
CA HIS A 59 2.79 -20.34 0.41
C HIS A 59 1.61 -20.28 -0.56
N ASN A 60 1.88 -20.35 -1.85
CA ASN A 60 0.85 -20.50 -2.87
C ASN A 60 0.22 -21.87 -2.73
N VAL A 61 -1.09 -21.90 -2.73
CA VAL A 61 -1.87 -23.13 -2.61
C VAL A 61 -2.50 -23.38 -3.96
N GLU A 62 -1.94 -24.34 -4.70
CA GLU A 62 -2.52 -24.80 -5.95
C GLU A 62 -3.72 -25.72 -5.69
N PRO A 63 -4.73 -25.70 -6.59
CA PRO A 63 -5.79 -26.69 -6.56
C PRO A 63 -5.22 -28.04 -6.98
N TRP A 64 -5.51 -29.08 -6.21
CA TRP A 64 -5.15 -30.45 -6.52
C TRP A 64 -6.42 -31.28 -6.52
N ASP A 65 -6.52 -32.26 -7.41
CA ASP A 65 -7.53 -33.29 -7.26
C ASP A 65 -7.31 -34.07 -5.94
N TYR A 66 -8.37 -34.46 -5.28
CA TYR A 66 -8.26 -35.08 -3.95
C TYR A 66 -7.58 -36.47 -4.01
N GLN A 67 -7.70 -37.19 -5.12
CA GLN A 67 -7.05 -38.49 -5.30
C GLN A 67 -5.55 -38.30 -5.48
N ASP A 68 -5.13 -37.38 -6.34
CA ASP A 68 -3.73 -37.04 -6.56
C ASP A 68 -3.09 -36.49 -5.28
N PHE A 69 -3.83 -35.69 -4.52
CA PHE A 69 -3.34 -35.18 -3.24
C PHE A 69 -3.15 -36.30 -2.20
N MET A 70 -4.04 -37.28 -2.15
CA MET A 70 -3.89 -38.46 -1.28
C MET A 70 -2.69 -39.35 -1.71
N LEU A 71 -2.48 -39.54 -3.00
CA LEU A 71 -1.31 -40.26 -3.55
C LEU A 71 -0.01 -39.51 -3.19
N TYR A 72 0.01 -38.21 -3.34
CA TYR A 72 1.15 -37.37 -2.93
C TYR A 72 1.44 -37.51 -1.43
N LEU A 73 0.42 -37.47 -0.57
CA LEU A 73 0.60 -37.67 0.86
C LEU A 73 1.13 -39.06 1.21
N ALA A 74 0.64 -40.11 0.52
CA ALA A 74 1.12 -41.49 0.69
C ALA A 74 2.60 -41.59 0.29
N TRP A 75 3.00 -41.02 -0.84
CA TRP A 75 4.38 -40.96 -1.27
C TRP A 75 5.29 -40.19 -0.30
N ARG A 76 4.84 -39.03 0.16
CA ARG A 76 5.64 -38.14 1.03
C ARG A 76 5.85 -38.70 2.43
N TYR A 77 4.88 -39.38 2.98
CA TYR A 77 4.89 -39.87 4.37
C TYR A 77 4.98 -41.39 4.50
N LYS A 78 5.56 -42.08 3.51
CA LYS A 78 5.69 -43.52 3.34
C LYS A 78 5.35 -44.33 4.59
N ASP A 79 6.20 -44.33 5.61
CA ASP A 79 6.08 -45.16 6.82
C ASP A 79 5.08 -44.67 7.85
N SER A 80 4.70 -43.39 7.81
CA SER A 80 3.75 -42.77 8.75
C SER A 80 2.39 -42.43 8.14
N TYR A 81 2.19 -42.74 6.86
CA TYR A 81 0.96 -42.41 6.18
C TYR A 81 -0.20 -43.30 6.65
N LYS A 82 -1.25 -42.64 7.14
CA LYS A 82 -2.54 -43.30 7.39
C LYS A 82 -3.54 -42.87 6.33
N PRO A 83 -4.13 -43.83 5.56
CA PRO A 83 -5.11 -43.51 4.53
C PRO A 83 -6.26 -42.66 5.08
N ILE A 84 -6.57 -41.59 4.36
CA ILE A 84 -7.66 -40.69 4.72
C ILE A 84 -8.99 -41.38 4.40
N LYS A 85 -9.66 -41.91 5.41
CA LYS A 85 -10.96 -42.58 5.25
C LYS A 85 -12.09 -41.54 5.25
N PRO A 86 -13.23 -41.82 4.59
CA PRO A 86 -14.44 -40.99 4.69
C PRO A 86 -14.83 -40.69 6.13
N VAL A 87 -15.59 -39.64 6.32
CA VAL A 87 -16.12 -39.23 7.66
C VAL A 87 -17.17 -40.22 8.08
N ARG A 88 -16.99 -40.85 9.26
CA ARG A 88 -18.06 -41.67 9.90
C ARG A 88 -19.09 -40.72 10.50
N ARG A 89 -20.29 -40.77 9.99
CA ARG A 89 -21.42 -39.96 10.48
C ARG A 89 -22.30 -40.79 11.39
N ARG A 90 -22.75 -40.19 12.50
CA ARG A 90 -23.67 -40.79 13.43
C ARG A 90 -25.11 -40.28 13.28
N SER A 91 -25.31 -39.22 12.53
CA SER A 91 -26.59 -38.55 12.26
C SER A 91 -26.67 -38.10 10.82
N GLU A 92 -27.86 -37.75 10.35
CA GLU A 92 -28.08 -37.09 9.06
C GLU A 92 -27.20 -35.86 8.89
N CYS A 93 -26.70 -35.69 7.67
CA CYS A 93 -25.76 -34.64 7.37
C CYS A 93 -26.47 -33.49 6.63
N ASP A 94 -26.45 -32.31 7.22
CA ASP A 94 -26.91 -31.07 6.58
C ASP A 94 -26.02 -30.55 5.45
N ILE A 95 -25.05 -31.32 4.95
CA ILE A 95 -24.22 -30.95 3.81
C ILE A 95 -24.85 -31.58 2.57
N SER A 96 -25.16 -30.74 1.57
CA SER A 96 -25.71 -31.21 0.29
C SER A 96 -24.81 -32.28 -0.33
N GLY A 97 -25.43 -33.32 -0.93
CA GLY A 97 -24.75 -34.41 -1.60
C GLY A 97 -23.82 -33.94 -2.73
N ASP A 98 -24.18 -32.85 -3.41
CA ASP A 98 -23.42 -32.27 -4.51
C ASP A 98 -22.26 -31.36 -4.04
N CYS A 99 -22.14 -31.11 -2.72
CA CYS A 99 -21.11 -30.25 -2.20
C CYS A 99 -19.72 -30.87 -2.36
N LYS A 100 -18.82 -30.13 -3.01
CA LYS A 100 -17.42 -30.52 -3.20
C LYS A 100 -16.47 -29.47 -2.60
N CYS A 101 -15.29 -29.92 -2.20
CA CYS A 101 -14.28 -29.02 -1.70
C CYS A 101 -13.78 -28.10 -2.83
N PRO A 102 -13.82 -26.76 -2.70
CA PRO A 102 -13.42 -25.84 -3.77
C PRO A 102 -11.91 -25.88 -4.06
N ARG A 103 -11.10 -26.54 -3.20
CA ARG A 103 -9.66 -26.65 -3.39
C ARG A 103 -9.21 -27.96 -4.03
N CYS A 104 -9.78 -29.08 -3.61
CA CYS A 104 -9.32 -30.41 -4.06
C CYS A 104 -10.46 -31.27 -4.62
N ASN A 105 -11.62 -30.73 -4.88
CA ASN A 105 -12.79 -31.41 -5.41
C ASN A 105 -13.23 -32.64 -4.62
N ALA A 106 -12.73 -32.81 -3.38
CA ALA A 106 -13.15 -33.95 -2.54
C ALA A 106 -14.66 -33.94 -2.35
N PRO A 107 -15.35 -35.09 -2.57
CA PRO A 107 -16.79 -35.18 -2.49
C PRO A 107 -17.28 -35.16 -1.02
N MET A 108 -18.59 -35.01 -0.85
CA MET A 108 -19.26 -34.87 0.42
C MET A 108 -18.82 -35.90 1.50
N PRO A 109 -18.53 -37.18 1.22
CA PRO A 109 -18.04 -38.11 2.23
C PRO A 109 -16.76 -37.71 2.97
N TYR A 110 -15.97 -36.81 2.41
CA TYR A 110 -14.74 -36.27 3.01
C TYR A 110 -14.93 -34.89 3.66
N LEU A 111 -16.16 -34.38 3.70
CA LEU A 111 -16.49 -33.07 4.25
C LEU A 111 -17.22 -33.22 5.57
N TYR A 112 -16.98 -32.32 6.52
CA TYR A 112 -17.74 -32.27 7.79
C TYR A 112 -17.90 -30.83 8.28
N LYS A 113 -18.95 -30.57 9.02
CA LYS A 113 -19.20 -29.28 9.65
C LYS A 113 -18.14 -29.01 10.72
N ASN A 114 -17.60 -27.82 10.72
CA ASN A 114 -16.68 -27.38 11.75
C ASN A 114 -17.47 -26.88 12.98
N ASN A 115 -17.38 -27.61 14.10
CA ASN A 115 -18.06 -27.25 15.33
C ASN A 115 -17.69 -25.84 15.79
N GLY A 116 -18.69 -25.00 16.04
CA GLY A 116 -18.52 -23.62 16.52
C GLY A 116 -18.35 -22.57 15.45
N SER A 117 -18.40 -22.91 14.18
CA SER A 117 -18.36 -21.94 13.08
C SER A 117 -19.71 -21.91 12.34
N LYS A 118 -20.20 -20.72 12.06
CA LYS A 118 -21.48 -20.48 11.35
C LYS A 118 -21.44 -21.11 9.94
N GLY A 119 -21.89 -22.38 9.83
CA GLY A 119 -22.03 -23.07 8.55
C GLY A 119 -20.72 -23.42 7.81
N GLN A 120 -19.54 -23.26 8.42
CA GLN A 120 -18.28 -23.64 7.78
C GLN A 120 -18.11 -25.14 7.66
N ILE A 121 -17.64 -25.54 6.49
CA ILE A 121 -17.30 -26.94 6.19
C ILE A 121 -15.77 -27.08 6.18
N LEU A 122 -15.28 -28.19 6.75
CA LEU A 122 -13.88 -28.57 6.69
C LEU A 122 -13.71 -29.79 5.79
N CYS A 123 -12.79 -29.69 4.85
CA CYS A 123 -12.38 -30.83 4.03
C CYS A 123 -11.33 -31.67 4.78
N LYS A 124 -11.61 -32.95 4.96
CA LYS A 124 -10.71 -33.90 5.66
C LYS A 124 -9.42 -34.17 4.86
N VAL A 125 -9.49 -34.11 3.54
CA VAL A 125 -8.34 -34.39 2.65
C VAL A 125 -7.34 -33.23 2.68
N CYS A 126 -7.74 -32.04 2.25
CA CYS A 126 -6.81 -30.92 2.09
C CYS A 126 -6.82 -29.90 3.26
N GLN A 127 -7.61 -30.17 4.30
CA GLN A 127 -7.78 -29.30 5.48
C GLN A 127 -8.24 -27.86 5.12
N ASN A 128 -8.94 -27.72 4.00
CA ASN A 128 -9.50 -26.42 3.62
C ASN A 128 -10.80 -26.17 4.35
N HIS A 129 -10.96 -24.95 4.90
CA HIS A 129 -12.19 -24.45 5.49
C HIS A 129 -12.90 -23.56 4.48
N PHE A 130 -14.17 -23.80 4.22
CA PHE A 130 -14.97 -23.03 3.29
C PHE A 130 -16.45 -22.98 3.71
N SER A 131 -17.17 -21.98 3.21
CA SER A 131 -18.62 -21.94 3.33
C SER A 131 -19.27 -22.48 2.06
N PRO A 132 -20.40 -23.20 2.13
CA PRO A 132 -21.08 -23.70 0.95
C PRO A 132 -21.44 -22.62 -0.06
N ASP A 133 -21.81 -21.42 0.43
CA ASP A 133 -22.20 -20.25 -0.35
C ASP A 133 -21.00 -19.52 -0.97
N GLU A 134 -19.81 -19.73 -0.44
CA GLU A 134 -18.56 -19.14 -0.92
C GLU A 134 -17.67 -20.23 -1.50
N ASN A 135 -17.84 -20.58 -2.74
CA ASN A 135 -17.03 -21.59 -3.47
C ASN A 135 -15.57 -21.15 -3.64
N ARG A 136 -14.94 -20.62 -2.56
CA ARG A 136 -13.61 -20.06 -2.60
C ARG A 136 -12.69 -20.71 -1.59
N TYR A 137 -11.46 -20.97 -2.01
CA TYR A 137 -10.36 -21.30 -1.11
C TYR A 137 -9.30 -20.21 -1.11
N SER A 138 -8.56 -20.10 -0.04
CA SER A 138 -7.46 -19.17 0.01
C SER A 138 -6.28 -19.68 -0.81
N LYS A 139 -5.95 -19.01 -1.90
CA LYS A 139 -4.78 -19.30 -2.74
C LYS A 139 -3.45 -19.07 -2.01
N LEU A 140 -3.46 -18.25 -0.96
CA LEU A 140 -2.26 -17.94 -0.16
C LEU A 140 -2.43 -18.41 1.28
N LYS A 141 -1.46 -19.14 1.80
CA LYS A 141 -1.35 -19.50 3.21
C LYS A 141 -0.11 -18.85 3.82
N LEU A 142 -0.28 -18.22 4.96
CA LEU A 142 0.82 -17.71 5.75
C LEU A 142 1.39 -18.84 6.61
N ARG A 143 2.70 -19.04 6.55
CA ARG A 143 3.41 -20.04 7.33
C ARG A 143 4.29 -19.39 8.40
N CYS A 144 4.41 -20.08 9.50
CA CYS A 144 5.28 -19.67 10.60
C CYS A 144 6.74 -19.65 10.15
N PRO A 145 7.49 -18.54 10.34
CA PRO A 145 8.88 -18.46 9.95
C PRO A 145 9.81 -19.37 10.79
N HIS A 146 9.31 -19.84 11.95
CA HIS A 146 10.09 -20.66 12.86
C HIS A 146 9.89 -22.17 12.70
N CYS A 147 8.75 -22.61 12.16
CA CYS A 147 8.42 -24.04 12.04
C CYS A 147 7.60 -24.41 10.81
N THR A 148 7.40 -23.49 9.89
CA THR A 148 6.67 -23.69 8.62
C THR A 148 5.20 -24.11 8.73
N HIS A 149 4.66 -24.33 9.93
CA HIS A 149 3.23 -24.61 10.11
C HIS A 149 2.36 -23.43 9.70
N THR A 150 1.16 -23.72 9.27
CA THR A 150 0.18 -22.69 8.89
C THR A 150 -0.15 -21.79 10.08
N LEU A 151 -0.09 -20.49 9.86
CA LEU A 151 -0.47 -19.49 10.84
C LEU A 151 -1.98 -19.22 10.78
N VAL A 152 -2.57 -19.07 11.96
CA VAL A 152 -3.97 -18.66 12.11
C VAL A 152 -4.00 -17.17 12.45
N PRO A 153 -4.64 -16.31 11.63
CA PRO A 153 -4.81 -14.91 11.98
C PRO A 153 -5.74 -14.80 13.20
N LYS A 154 -5.33 -14.01 14.20
CA LYS A 154 -6.10 -13.81 15.43
C LYS A 154 -6.63 -12.39 15.57
N LYS A 155 -5.80 -11.41 15.28
CA LYS A 155 -6.18 -10.00 15.35
C LYS A 155 -5.49 -9.24 14.23
N ASP A 156 -6.27 -8.41 13.57
CA ASP A 156 -5.80 -7.42 12.63
C ASP A 156 -6.11 -6.05 13.25
N ARG A 157 -5.08 -5.36 13.66
CA ARG A 157 -5.15 -4.06 14.29
C ARG A 157 -4.51 -3.01 13.40
N LYS A 158 -4.79 -1.75 13.65
CA LYS A 158 -4.33 -0.62 12.84
C LYS A 158 -2.80 -0.59 12.62
N HIS A 159 -2.03 -1.02 13.63
CA HIS A 159 -0.56 -0.91 13.60
C HIS A 159 0.16 -2.25 13.75
N PHE A 160 -0.56 -3.34 13.97
CA PHE A 160 0.05 -4.65 14.11
C PHE A 160 -0.93 -5.77 13.80
N ILE A 161 -0.37 -6.89 13.33
CA ILE A 161 -1.11 -8.12 13.10
C ILE A 161 -0.62 -9.18 14.08
N VAL A 162 -1.56 -9.95 14.61
CA VAL A 162 -1.28 -11.08 15.48
C VAL A 162 -1.66 -12.36 14.78
N HIS A 163 -0.68 -13.21 14.57
CA HIS A 163 -0.86 -14.57 14.06
C HIS A 163 -0.63 -15.57 15.18
N LYS A 164 -1.35 -16.69 15.17
CA LYS A 164 -1.14 -17.80 16.10
C LYS A 164 -0.53 -18.98 15.37
N CYS A 165 0.66 -19.41 15.80
CA CYS A 165 1.20 -20.71 15.42
C CYS A 165 0.64 -21.77 16.36
N VAL A 166 -0.09 -22.74 15.83
CA VAL A 166 -0.73 -23.79 16.66
C VAL A 166 0.18 -24.99 16.93
N ASN A 167 1.38 -25.04 16.34
CA ASN A 167 2.32 -26.13 16.54
C ASN A 167 2.94 -26.10 17.94
N PRO A 168 2.71 -27.09 18.81
CA PRO A 168 3.29 -27.15 20.16
C PRO A 168 4.81 -27.37 20.14
N LYS A 169 5.37 -27.89 19.05
CA LYS A 169 6.81 -28.09 18.86
C LYS A 169 7.49 -26.90 18.17
N CYS A 170 6.79 -25.75 18.02
CA CYS A 170 7.36 -24.57 17.39
C CYS A 170 8.53 -24.02 18.23
N PRO A 171 9.74 -23.84 17.66
CA PRO A 171 10.89 -23.29 18.41
C PRO A 171 10.61 -21.92 19.03
N TYR A 172 9.79 -21.07 18.36
CA TYR A 172 9.36 -19.78 18.90
C TYR A 172 8.51 -19.96 20.18
N TYR A 173 7.53 -20.87 20.15
CA TYR A 173 6.71 -21.18 21.30
C TYR A 173 7.55 -21.72 22.46
N ILE A 174 8.44 -22.68 22.20
CA ILE A 174 9.31 -23.29 23.21
C ILE A 174 10.21 -22.24 23.87
N ARG A 175 10.80 -21.32 23.07
CA ARG A 175 11.61 -20.22 23.61
C ARG A 175 10.81 -19.29 24.51
N ASN A 176 9.59 -18.96 24.10
CA ASN A 176 8.72 -18.11 24.92
C ASN A 176 8.25 -18.82 26.20
N LEU A 177 7.99 -20.11 26.13
CA LEU A 177 7.62 -20.92 27.28
C LEU A 177 8.70 -20.93 28.36
N LYS A 178 9.98 -21.02 27.94
CA LYS A 178 11.13 -21.00 28.87
C LYS A 178 11.32 -19.65 29.60
N LYS A 179 10.71 -18.56 29.11
CA LYS A 179 10.78 -17.23 29.72
C LYS A 179 9.72 -16.98 30.79
N VAL A 180 8.74 -17.88 30.93
CA VAL A 180 7.67 -17.76 31.90
C VAL A 180 7.99 -18.69 33.08
N SER A 181 7.80 -18.20 34.30
CA SER A 181 8.06 -19.00 35.50
C SER A 181 7.10 -20.20 35.58
N LYS A 182 7.53 -21.26 36.22
CA LYS A 182 6.65 -22.44 36.40
C LYS A 182 5.42 -22.12 37.25
N GLU A 183 5.55 -21.19 38.18
CA GLU A 183 4.49 -20.69 39.05
C GLU A 183 3.42 -19.98 38.26
N ASP A 184 3.82 -19.08 37.37
CA ASP A 184 2.92 -18.36 36.45
C ASP A 184 2.19 -19.29 35.46
N LEU A 185 2.79 -20.44 35.13
CA LEU A 185 2.20 -21.42 34.21
C LEU A 185 1.22 -22.38 34.92
N SER A 186 1.33 -22.51 36.24
CA SER A 186 0.45 -23.37 37.08
C SER A 186 -0.91 -22.75 37.36
N GLU A 187 -1.06 -21.41 37.19
CA GLU A 187 -2.36 -20.76 37.26
C GLU A 187 -3.31 -21.27 36.17
N ASP A 188 -4.57 -21.44 36.45
CA ASP A 188 -5.60 -22.04 35.58
C ASP A 188 -5.69 -21.47 34.16
N TYR A 189 -5.21 -20.27 33.92
CA TYR A 189 -5.18 -19.61 32.62
C TYR A 189 -3.78 -19.16 32.16
N GLY A 190 -2.70 -19.60 32.86
CA GLY A 190 -1.37 -19.08 32.67
C GLY A 190 -0.87 -19.12 31.21
N LYS A 191 -0.98 -20.29 30.55
CA LYS A 191 -0.57 -20.44 29.13
C LYS A 191 -1.39 -19.55 28.18
N ASN A 192 -2.67 -19.36 28.43
CA ASN A 192 -3.54 -18.52 27.61
C ASN A 192 -3.35 -17.02 27.90
N LYS A 193 -3.05 -16.68 29.18
CA LYS A 193 -2.74 -15.30 29.62
C LYS A 193 -1.53 -14.76 28.90
N TYR A 194 -0.47 -15.54 28.80
CA TYR A 194 0.80 -15.13 28.17
C TYR A 194 0.81 -15.24 26.66
N LYS A 195 -0.18 -15.87 26.04
CA LYS A 195 -0.33 -15.96 24.57
C LYS A 195 0.96 -16.40 23.84
N LEU A 196 1.66 -17.40 24.39
CA LEU A 196 3.01 -17.83 23.98
C LEU A 196 3.10 -18.29 22.52
N HIS A 197 1.98 -18.70 21.91
CA HIS A 197 1.89 -19.06 20.50
C HIS A 197 1.69 -17.87 19.56
N TYR A 198 1.56 -16.65 20.08
CA TYR A 198 1.22 -15.50 19.27
C TYR A 198 2.48 -14.86 18.70
N ILE A 199 2.52 -14.70 17.41
CA ILE A 199 3.53 -13.97 16.67
C ILE A 199 2.97 -12.58 16.42
N TYR A 200 3.57 -11.58 17.07
CA TYR A 200 3.24 -10.18 16.90
C TYR A 200 4.11 -9.60 15.81
N ARG A 201 3.48 -8.87 14.90
CA ARG A 201 4.18 -8.12 13.89
C ARG A 201 3.65 -6.71 13.87
N GLU A 202 4.53 -5.76 14.01
CA GLU A 202 4.24 -4.42 13.57
C GLU A 202 4.08 -4.45 12.07
N PHE A 203 2.93 -3.99 11.64
CA PHE A 203 2.63 -3.87 10.25
C PHE A 203 2.53 -2.40 9.92
N SER A 204 3.49 -1.91 9.19
CA SER A 204 3.38 -0.66 8.49
C SER A 204 3.67 -0.92 7.03
N ILE A 205 2.71 -0.62 6.19
CA ILE A 205 2.95 -0.51 4.78
C ILE A 205 3.78 0.76 4.61
N ASP A 206 5.03 0.63 4.18
CA ASP A 206 5.68 1.75 3.53
C ASP A 206 4.97 1.92 2.19
N PHE A 207 4.03 2.87 2.17
CA PHE A 207 3.20 3.10 1.02
C PHE A 207 4.00 3.48 -0.23
N PHE A 208 5.20 4.01 -0.05
CA PHE A 208 6.08 4.42 -1.15
C PHE A 208 7.10 3.34 -1.54
N LYS A 209 7.32 2.35 -0.67
CA LYS A 209 8.18 1.19 -0.94
C LYS A 209 7.45 -0.08 -0.53
N MET A 210 6.35 -0.38 -1.21
CA MET A 210 5.60 -1.59 -0.91
C MET A 210 6.40 -2.83 -1.28
N ASP A 211 6.84 -3.56 -0.27
CA ASP A 211 7.25 -4.95 -0.45
C ASP A 211 6.00 -5.81 -0.60
N LEU A 212 5.72 -6.20 -1.83
CA LEU A 212 4.53 -6.98 -2.18
C LEU A 212 4.51 -8.34 -1.49
N ASN A 213 5.68 -8.90 -1.14
CA ASN A 213 5.80 -10.17 -0.45
C ASN A 213 5.48 -10.05 1.05
N SER A 214 5.65 -8.87 1.61
CA SER A 214 5.33 -8.59 3.02
C SER A 214 3.90 -8.07 3.24
N LEU A 215 3.14 -7.81 2.17
CA LEU A 215 1.76 -7.36 2.28
C LEU A 215 0.91 -8.40 3.02
N PRO A 216 0.13 -8.00 4.03
CA PRO A 216 -0.79 -8.93 4.67
C PRO A 216 -1.82 -9.38 3.65
N LYS A 217 -2.27 -10.61 3.81
CA LYS A 217 -3.30 -11.23 2.98
C LYS A 217 -4.55 -10.36 2.76
N ASN A 218 -4.87 -9.53 3.74
CA ASN A 218 -6.05 -8.67 3.72
C ASN A 218 -5.77 -7.27 3.16
N ALA A 219 -4.52 -6.90 2.90
CA ALA A 219 -4.19 -5.58 2.39
C ALA A 219 -4.59 -5.39 0.93
N SER A 220 -4.42 -6.43 0.12
CA SER A 220 -4.75 -6.44 -1.31
C SER A 220 -5.97 -7.29 -1.65
N SER A 221 -6.49 -8.11 -0.73
CA SER A 221 -7.67 -8.92 -0.98
C SER A 221 -8.94 -8.14 -0.71
N LEU A 222 -9.76 -8.01 -1.73
CA LEU A 222 -11.10 -7.46 -1.61
C LEU A 222 -12.00 -8.51 -0.95
N LYS A 223 -12.46 -8.22 0.27
CA LYS A 223 -13.45 -9.03 0.96
C LYS A 223 -14.80 -8.34 0.87
N PHE A 224 -15.67 -8.93 0.09
CA PHE A 224 -17.07 -8.50 -0.04
C PHE A 224 -17.95 -9.47 0.77
N SER A 225 -18.11 -9.18 2.07
CA SER A 225 -18.96 -10.00 2.94
C SER A 225 -20.40 -9.51 3.03
N LYS A 226 -20.60 -8.19 2.91
CA LYS A 226 -21.93 -7.56 3.02
C LYS A 226 -22.28 -6.75 1.78
N PHE A 227 -21.29 -6.16 1.11
CA PHE A 227 -21.48 -5.31 -0.04
C PHE A 227 -20.62 -5.83 -1.18
N ASP A 228 -21.10 -5.67 -2.41
CA ASP A 228 -20.41 -6.10 -3.62
C ASP A 228 -19.36 -5.08 -4.13
N GLN A 229 -18.72 -5.41 -5.23
CA GLN A 229 -17.70 -4.57 -5.87
C GLN A 229 -18.29 -3.24 -6.38
N ASN A 230 -19.56 -3.22 -6.75
CA ASN A 230 -20.22 -2.02 -7.26
C ASN A 230 -20.35 -0.97 -6.15
N VAL A 231 -20.74 -1.39 -4.95
CA VAL A 231 -20.80 -0.51 -3.78
C VAL A 231 -19.44 0.09 -3.46
N MET A 232 -18.36 -0.68 -3.59
CA MET A 232 -17.01 -0.14 -3.43
C MET A 232 -16.70 0.92 -4.51
N GLY A 233 -17.05 0.66 -5.76
CA GLY A 233 -16.90 1.62 -6.85
C GLY A 233 -17.70 2.91 -6.62
N LEU A 234 -18.92 2.80 -6.10
CA LEU A 234 -19.73 3.95 -5.68
C LEU A 234 -19.05 4.74 -4.55
N CYS A 235 -18.53 4.05 -3.52
CA CYS A 235 -17.81 4.70 -2.43
C CYS A 235 -16.63 5.54 -2.95
N LEU A 236 -15.83 4.98 -3.86
CA LEU A 236 -14.69 5.67 -4.46
C LEU A 236 -15.13 6.85 -5.34
N THR A 237 -16.19 6.68 -6.12
CA THR A 237 -16.76 7.75 -6.94
C THR A 237 -17.20 8.94 -6.08
N TYR A 238 -17.99 8.70 -5.04
CA TYR A 238 -18.44 9.77 -4.15
C TYR A 238 -17.30 10.40 -3.35
N LYS A 239 -16.40 9.57 -2.79
CA LYS A 239 -15.30 10.07 -1.93
C LYS A 239 -14.22 10.78 -2.75
N VAL A 240 -13.78 10.21 -3.85
CA VAL A 240 -12.61 10.70 -4.60
C VAL A 240 -13.01 11.65 -5.72
N ASN A 241 -13.93 11.23 -6.63
CA ASN A 241 -14.29 12.05 -7.77
C ASN A 241 -15.07 13.30 -7.36
N LEU A 242 -16.05 13.14 -6.46
CA LEU A 242 -16.89 14.24 -5.98
C LEU A 242 -16.31 14.93 -4.72
N GLY A 243 -15.22 14.42 -4.17
CA GLY A 243 -14.54 15.03 -3.01
C GLY A 243 -15.35 15.03 -1.71
N LEU A 244 -16.32 14.12 -1.54
CA LEU A 244 -17.14 14.09 -0.34
C LEU A 244 -16.36 13.55 0.85
N SER A 245 -16.65 14.06 2.07
CA SER A 245 -16.13 13.44 3.29
C SER A 245 -16.73 12.03 3.48
N LEU A 246 -16.07 11.17 4.27
CA LEU A 246 -16.55 9.81 4.54
C LEU A 246 -17.99 9.79 5.08
N ARG A 247 -18.34 10.76 5.93
CA ARG A 247 -19.70 10.88 6.50
C ARG A 247 -20.72 11.32 5.46
N LYS A 248 -20.35 12.28 4.60
CA LYS A 248 -21.22 12.71 3.48
C LYS A 248 -21.35 11.61 2.42
N THR A 249 -20.29 10.85 2.16
CA THR A 249 -20.34 9.67 1.28
C THR A 249 -21.31 8.62 1.84
N LYS A 250 -21.23 8.31 3.15
CA LYS A 250 -22.21 7.43 3.81
C LYS A 250 -23.65 7.95 3.60
N GLN A 251 -23.86 9.24 3.85
CA GLN A 251 -25.20 9.84 3.71
C GLN A 251 -25.70 9.76 2.27
N ALA A 252 -24.87 10.11 1.29
CA ALA A 252 -25.22 10.06 -0.12
C ALA A 252 -25.59 8.62 -0.57
N LEU A 253 -24.83 7.62 -0.13
CA LEU A 253 -25.12 6.21 -0.42
C LEU A 253 -26.46 5.76 0.17
N LYS A 254 -26.79 6.21 1.37
CA LYS A 254 -28.05 5.93 2.02
C LYS A 254 -29.24 6.61 1.29
N ASP A 255 -29.11 7.90 1.01
CA ASP A 255 -30.20 8.72 0.51
C ASP A 255 -30.50 8.45 -0.99
N ILE A 256 -29.45 8.19 -1.77
CA ILE A 256 -29.60 8.01 -3.24
C ILE A 256 -29.75 6.54 -3.64
N HIS A 257 -29.02 5.66 -2.95
CA HIS A 257 -28.94 4.23 -3.33
C HIS A 257 -29.56 3.29 -2.30
N CYS A 258 -30.12 3.79 -1.20
CA CYS A 258 -30.65 2.99 -0.07
C CYS A 258 -29.60 2.02 0.51
N ILE A 259 -28.32 2.36 0.44
CA ILE A 259 -27.20 1.53 0.93
C ILE A 259 -26.77 2.04 2.32
N ASP A 260 -27.05 1.26 3.36
CA ASP A 260 -26.57 1.58 4.73
C ASP A 260 -25.20 0.98 4.99
N ILE A 261 -24.17 1.77 4.74
CA ILE A 261 -22.76 1.43 4.93
C ILE A 261 -22.11 2.31 6.00
N SER A 262 -21.21 1.75 6.83
CA SER A 262 -20.51 2.56 7.82
C SER A 262 -19.41 3.42 7.17
N HIS A 263 -19.15 4.61 7.70
CA HIS A 263 -18.04 5.44 7.24
C HIS A 263 -16.68 4.75 7.43
N GLN A 264 -16.53 3.85 8.42
CA GLN A 264 -15.32 3.05 8.60
C GLN A 264 -15.14 2.01 7.48
N THR A 265 -16.24 1.40 7.00
CA THR A 265 -16.18 0.48 5.85
C THR A 265 -15.75 1.23 4.59
N ILE A 266 -16.26 2.45 4.38
CA ILE A 266 -15.84 3.31 3.26
C ILE A 266 -14.34 3.62 3.35
N ALA A 267 -13.85 3.99 4.55
CA ALA A 267 -12.42 4.24 4.77
C ALA A 267 -11.57 2.98 4.49
N ASN A 268 -12.03 1.80 4.89
CA ASN A 268 -11.35 0.55 4.60
C ASN A 268 -11.32 0.24 3.09
N TYR A 269 -12.40 0.53 2.37
CA TYR A 269 -12.43 0.40 0.92
C TYR A 269 -11.44 1.35 0.23
N CYS A 270 -11.38 2.61 0.67
CA CYS A 270 -10.39 3.56 0.17
C CYS A 270 -8.96 3.09 0.44
N LYS A 271 -8.67 2.62 1.65
CA LYS A 271 -7.36 2.04 1.98
C LYS A 271 -7.00 0.87 1.08
N THR A 272 -7.90 -0.09 0.93
CA THR A 272 -7.65 -1.28 0.11
C THR A 272 -7.47 -0.92 -1.37
N ALA A 273 -8.32 -0.03 -1.89
CA ALA A 273 -8.20 0.45 -3.27
C ALA A 273 -6.87 1.16 -3.51
N ALA A 274 -6.43 2.04 -2.60
CA ALA A 274 -5.15 2.73 -2.71
C ALA A 274 -3.98 1.74 -2.78
N ILE A 275 -3.96 0.73 -1.90
CA ILE A 275 -2.92 -0.30 -1.87
C ILE A 275 -2.93 -1.14 -3.15
N CYS A 276 -4.11 -1.50 -3.66
CA CYS A 276 -4.21 -2.28 -4.90
C CYS A 276 -3.79 -1.48 -6.13
N ILE A 277 -4.18 -0.21 -6.22
CA ILE A 277 -3.95 0.62 -7.41
C ILE A 277 -2.52 1.13 -7.49
N LYS A 278 -1.87 1.40 -6.36
CA LYS A 278 -0.53 2.01 -6.35
C LYS A 278 0.52 1.25 -7.16
N PRO A 279 0.66 -0.09 -7.11
CA PRO A 279 1.62 -0.80 -7.96
C PRO A 279 1.39 -0.56 -9.45
N PHE A 280 0.15 -0.44 -9.90
CA PHE A 280 -0.16 -0.09 -11.28
C PHE A 280 0.32 1.32 -11.61
N THR A 281 -0.04 2.32 -10.79
CA THR A 281 0.37 3.71 -11.03
C THR A 281 1.88 3.91 -10.98
N ASP A 282 2.58 3.20 -10.10
CA ASP A 282 4.03 3.29 -9.95
C ASP A 282 4.80 2.61 -11.10
N ASN A 283 4.20 1.62 -11.77
CA ASN A 283 4.83 0.90 -12.88
C ASN A 283 4.24 1.27 -14.25
N TYR A 284 3.31 2.23 -14.28
CA TYR A 284 2.74 2.69 -15.55
C TYR A 284 3.75 3.52 -16.34
N ASP A 285 3.86 3.25 -17.64
CA ASP A 285 4.68 4.05 -18.54
C ASP A 285 3.93 5.33 -18.95
N TYR A 286 4.20 6.41 -18.26
CA TYR A 286 3.59 7.70 -18.56
C TYR A 286 4.09 8.29 -19.89
N GLY A 287 5.15 7.75 -20.48
CA GLY A 287 5.82 8.37 -21.63
C GLY A 287 6.15 9.84 -21.35
N ALA A 288 6.65 10.11 -20.14
CA ALA A 288 6.92 11.46 -19.67
C ALA A 288 8.03 12.14 -20.50
N GLY A 289 7.91 13.45 -20.66
CA GLY A 289 8.91 14.28 -21.32
C GLY A 289 10.13 14.54 -20.42
N THR A 290 10.87 15.60 -20.74
CA THR A 290 12.06 16.03 -19.99
C THR A 290 11.81 17.29 -19.16
N THR A 291 10.64 17.91 -19.29
CA THR A 291 10.28 19.15 -18.59
C THR A 291 9.20 18.88 -17.56
N PHE A 292 9.46 19.25 -16.32
CA PHE A 292 8.59 19.02 -15.18
C PHE A 292 8.30 20.31 -14.45
N THR A 293 7.13 20.39 -13.85
CA THR A 293 6.80 21.46 -12.91
C THR A 293 6.55 20.89 -11.54
N ALA A 294 7.13 21.52 -10.52
CA ALA A 294 7.06 21.07 -9.15
C ALA A 294 6.63 22.21 -8.23
N ASP A 295 5.78 21.86 -7.28
CA ASP A 295 5.31 22.79 -6.24
C ASP A 295 4.82 22.00 -5.04
N GLU A 296 4.72 22.63 -3.89
CA GLU A 296 4.15 22.03 -2.71
C GLU A 296 2.87 22.74 -2.26
N THR A 297 2.00 21.96 -1.64
CA THR A 297 0.80 22.47 -1.00
C THR A 297 0.65 21.89 0.40
N TYR A 298 -0.13 22.53 1.27
CA TYR A 298 -0.28 22.07 2.65
C TYR A 298 -1.61 21.38 2.89
N ILE A 299 -1.57 20.43 3.81
CA ILE A 299 -2.72 19.74 4.40
C ILE A 299 -2.63 19.78 5.93
N LYS A 300 -3.68 19.35 6.62
CA LYS A 300 -3.66 19.17 8.08
C LYS A 300 -3.68 17.68 8.42
N ILE A 301 -2.76 17.27 9.29
CA ILE A 301 -2.70 15.91 9.84
C ILE A 301 -2.73 16.07 11.37
N ARG A 302 -3.78 15.60 12.03
CA ARG A 302 -4.01 15.82 13.47
C ARG A 302 -4.00 17.29 13.87
N GLY A 303 -4.50 18.15 12.99
CA GLY A 303 -4.48 19.59 13.23
C GLY A 303 -3.15 20.29 12.94
N VAL A 304 -2.05 19.54 12.77
CA VAL A 304 -0.73 20.06 12.43
C VAL A 304 -0.60 20.21 10.92
N LYS A 305 0.12 21.25 10.49
CA LYS A 305 0.40 21.49 9.07
C LYS A 305 1.39 20.45 8.54
N GLY A 306 1.05 19.79 7.45
CA GLY A 306 1.92 18.95 6.65
C GLY A 306 1.95 19.42 5.20
N TYR A 307 2.85 18.90 4.40
CA TYR A 307 3.09 19.34 3.02
C TYR A 307 2.93 18.16 2.06
N ILE A 308 2.34 18.46 0.89
CA ILE A 308 2.34 17.57 -0.26
C ILE A 308 3.22 18.17 -1.33
N TRP A 309 4.18 17.41 -1.79
CA TRP A 309 5.03 17.73 -2.92
C TRP A 309 4.45 17.07 -4.16
N PHE A 310 4.22 17.83 -5.21
CA PHE A 310 3.78 17.34 -6.50
C PHE A 310 4.83 17.57 -7.56
N ILE A 311 5.02 16.57 -8.43
CA ILE A 311 5.80 16.68 -9.65
C ILE A 311 4.93 16.25 -10.80
N MET A 312 4.79 17.14 -11.75
CA MET A 312 3.93 16.98 -12.92
C MET A 312 4.76 17.08 -14.19
N ASP A 313 4.57 16.17 -15.12
CA ASP A 313 5.07 16.31 -16.48
C ASP A 313 4.38 17.48 -17.18
N ALA A 314 5.15 18.42 -17.67
CA ALA A 314 4.64 19.67 -18.26
C ALA A 314 3.89 19.43 -19.58
N ALA A 315 4.30 18.43 -20.36
CA ALA A 315 3.70 18.13 -21.65
C ALA A 315 2.33 17.44 -21.51
N LYS A 316 2.27 16.34 -20.76
CA LYS A 316 1.06 15.55 -20.58
C LYS A 316 0.20 16.00 -19.40
N ARG A 317 0.75 16.83 -18.52
CA ARG A 317 0.13 17.26 -17.26
C ARG A 317 -0.20 16.12 -16.30
N SER A 318 0.43 14.96 -16.48
CA SER A 318 0.30 13.82 -15.56
C SER A 318 1.13 14.03 -14.31
N ILE A 319 0.58 13.66 -13.16
CA ILE A 319 1.33 13.64 -11.90
C ILE A 319 2.19 12.38 -11.91
N ILE A 320 3.50 12.53 -11.89
CA ILE A 320 4.46 11.43 -11.94
C ILE A 320 5.24 11.25 -10.64
N GLY A 321 5.20 12.24 -9.76
CA GLY A 321 5.80 12.17 -8.44
C GLY A 321 4.95 12.90 -7.42
N TYR A 322 4.84 12.32 -6.23
CA TYR A 322 4.17 12.96 -5.11
C TYR A 322 4.66 12.42 -3.77
N ARG A 323 4.67 13.27 -2.75
CA ARG A 323 5.08 12.87 -1.40
C ARG A 323 4.35 13.71 -0.36
N ILE A 324 4.05 13.08 0.79
CA ILE A 324 3.58 13.80 1.98
C ILE A 324 4.73 13.86 2.98
N SER A 325 4.94 15.03 3.56
CA SER A 325 5.90 15.26 4.63
C SER A 325 5.30 16.11 5.75
N GLN A 326 5.86 16.01 6.94
CA GLN A 326 5.49 16.90 8.05
C GLN A 326 6.10 18.27 7.88
N GLU A 327 7.33 18.29 7.40
CA GLU A 327 8.11 19.50 7.25
C GLU A 327 8.33 19.81 5.77
N ARG A 328 8.55 21.07 5.48
CA ARG A 328 8.93 21.56 4.17
C ARG A 328 10.44 21.45 4.03
N ASP A 329 10.93 20.20 3.81
CA ASP A 329 12.36 19.90 3.78
C ASP A 329 12.85 19.38 2.43
N VAL A 330 14.19 19.39 2.27
CA VAL A 330 14.86 18.90 1.07
C VAL A 330 14.66 17.41 0.88
N GLY A 331 14.61 16.62 1.95
CA GLY A 331 14.46 15.17 1.89
C GLY A 331 13.15 14.77 1.24
N ALA A 332 12.05 15.42 1.59
CA ALA A 332 10.74 15.18 0.99
C ALA A 332 10.73 15.55 -0.51
N CYS A 333 11.37 16.66 -0.87
CA CYS A 333 11.54 17.07 -2.26
C CYS A 333 12.30 16.01 -3.08
N ILE A 334 13.46 15.53 -2.59
CA ILE A 334 14.24 14.47 -3.20
C ILE A 334 13.41 13.20 -3.40
N LEU A 335 12.64 12.79 -2.39
CA LEU A 335 11.82 11.58 -2.51
C LEU A 335 10.70 11.71 -3.53
N ALA A 336 10.07 12.89 -3.65
CA ALA A 336 9.09 13.14 -4.69
C ALA A 336 9.73 13.10 -6.09
N MET A 337 10.91 13.70 -6.25
CA MET A 337 11.67 13.65 -7.50
C MET A 337 12.11 12.23 -7.86
N ARG A 338 12.62 11.46 -6.88
CA ARG A 338 12.98 10.05 -7.11
C ARG A 338 11.78 9.23 -7.58
N MET A 339 10.60 9.45 -7.02
CA MET A 339 9.40 8.80 -7.49
C MET A 339 9.12 9.13 -8.96
N ALA A 340 9.28 10.40 -9.36
CA ALA A 340 9.14 10.79 -10.77
C ALA A 340 10.17 10.07 -11.65
N PHE A 341 11.42 9.95 -11.20
CA PHE A 341 12.49 9.29 -11.96
C PHE A 341 12.30 7.78 -12.15
N THR A 342 11.56 7.11 -11.25
CA THR A 342 11.26 5.67 -11.42
C THR A 342 10.41 5.35 -12.66
N HIS A 343 9.72 6.35 -13.22
CA HIS A 343 8.91 6.18 -14.43
C HIS A 343 9.71 6.21 -15.73
N PHE A 344 11.02 6.41 -15.65
CA PHE A 344 11.90 6.40 -16.84
C PHE A 344 12.63 5.07 -16.95
N LYS A 345 12.57 4.45 -18.12
CA LYS A 345 13.36 3.25 -18.45
C LYS A 345 14.86 3.54 -18.50
N LYS A 346 15.20 4.73 -19.01
CA LYS A 346 16.54 5.30 -19.03
C LYS A 346 16.41 6.76 -18.59
N ILE A 347 17.21 7.16 -17.61
CA ILE A 347 17.22 8.56 -17.15
C ILE A 347 17.62 9.44 -18.34
N PRO A 348 16.79 10.42 -18.75
CA PRO A 348 17.14 11.35 -19.80
C PRO A 348 18.41 12.14 -19.43
N GLU A 349 19.24 12.47 -20.42
CA GLU A 349 20.47 13.21 -20.21
C GLU A 349 20.23 14.65 -19.71
N ASN A 350 19.04 15.21 -20.00
CA ASN A 350 18.67 16.56 -19.60
C ASN A 350 17.29 16.55 -18.93
N PHE A 351 17.25 16.93 -17.66
CA PHE A 351 16.00 17.23 -16.96
C PHE A 351 15.86 18.73 -16.76
N HIS A 352 14.67 19.24 -16.97
CA HIS A 352 14.33 20.62 -16.69
C HIS A 352 13.16 20.70 -15.72
N PHE A 353 13.40 21.21 -14.51
CA PHE A 353 12.39 21.45 -13.51
C PHE A 353 12.08 22.93 -13.39
N ILE A 354 10.81 23.25 -13.38
CA ILE A 354 10.29 24.59 -13.15
C ILE A 354 9.60 24.58 -11.79
N ALA A 355 10.13 25.35 -10.86
CA ALA A 355 9.69 25.39 -9.48
C ALA A 355 9.58 26.84 -8.97
N ASP A 356 9.07 27.00 -7.75
CA ASP A 356 9.12 28.28 -7.04
C ASP A 356 10.55 28.60 -6.55
N GLY A 357 10.71 29.77 -5.91
CA GLY A 357 12.01 30.21 -5.38
C GLY A 357 12.49 29.43 -4.15
N TYR A 358 11.87 28.30 -3.79
CA TYR A 358 12.26 27.54 -2.61
C TYR A 358 13.58 26.78 -2.83
N SER A 359 14.54 26.94 -1.91
CA SER A 359 15.89 26.39 -2.02
C SER A 359 15.98 24.86 -2.03
N ALA A 360 14.96 24.16 -1.57
CA ALA A 360 14.93 22.69 -1.52
C ALA A 360 15.11 22.07 -2.90
N TYR A 361 14.60 22.69 -3.97
CA TYR A 361 14.73 22.19 -5.34
C TYR A 361 16.18 22.25 -5.83
N ILE A 362 16.89 23.34 -5.55
CA ILE A 362 18.32 23.48 -5.90
C ILE A 362 19.17 22.46 -5.16
N LEU A 363 18.91 22.29 -3.85
CA LEU A 363 19.64 21.33 -3.04
C LEU A 363 19.36 19.89 -3.48
N ALA A 364 18.14 19.59 -3.88
CA ALA A 364 17.78 18.30 -4.46
C ALA A 364 18.53 18.04 -5.78
N ALA A 365 18.61 19.03 -6.68
CA ALA A 365 19.36 18.90 -7.91
C ALA A 365 20.85 18.63 -7.67
N GLN A 366 21.45 19.31 -6.71
CA GLN A 366 22.86 19.08 -6.32
C GLN A 366 23.06 17.65 -5.79
N GLN A 367 22.08 17.08 -5.06
CA GLN A 367 22.15 15.71 -4.59
C GLN A 367 22.08 14.72 -5.75
N PHE A 368 21.19 14.92 -6.71
CA PHE A 368 21.08 14.07 -7.90
C PHE A 368 22.33 14.14 -8.77
N PHE A 369 22.88 15.34 -8.96
CA PHE A 369 24.14 15.52 -9.66
C PHE A 369 25.28 14.68 -9.04
N ARG A 370 25.36 14.65 -7.70
CA ARG A 370 26.33 13.80 -6.98
C ARG A 370 26.08 12.31 -7.12
N GLU A 371 24.83 11.90 -7.21
CA GLU A 371 24.48 10.48 -7.33
C GLU A 371 24.70 9.93 -8.74
N PHE A 372 24.44 10.73 -9.75
CA PHE A 372 24.46 10.29 -11.16
C PHE A 372 25.70 10.74 -11.93
N GLY A 373 26.52 11.62 -11.33
CA GLY A 373 27.78 12.11 -11.92
C GLY A 373 27.63 13.31 -12.85
N ASP A 374 28.76 13.71 -13.46
CA ASP A 374 28.88 14.94 -14.23
C ASP A 374 28.10 14.92 -15.56
N ASP A 375 27.82 13.75 -16.09
CA ASP A 375 27.05 13.59 -17.34
C ASP A 375 25.53 13.82 -17.14
N PHE A 376 25.07 13.86 -15.90
CA PHE A 376 23.67 14.11 -15.60
C PHE A 376 23.36 15.60 -15.51
N LYS A 377 22.71 16.11 -16.56
CA LYS A 377 22.31 17.52 -16.62
C LYS A 377 20.93 17.71 -16.02
N PHE A 378 20.89 18.37 -14.89
CA PHE A 378 19.68 18.68 -14.14
C PHE A 378 19.53 20.21 -14.04
N ASN A 379 18.62 20.77 -14.82
CA ASN A 379 18.36 22.19 -14.85
C ASN A 379 17.14 22.54 -14.00
N ILE A 380 17.27 23.55 -13.15
CA ILE A 380 16.12 24.11 -12.39
C ILE A 380 15.99 25.58 -12.77
N THR A 381 14.79 25.93 -13.23
CA THR A 381 14.38 27.32 -13.40
C THR A 381 13.43 27.68 -12.28
N GLN A 382 13.82 28.67 -11.47
CA GLN A 382 12.96 29.20 -10.41
C GLN A 382 12.16 30.38 -10.93
N VAL A 383 10.84 30.27 -10.82
CA VAL A 383 9.91 31.36 -11.18
C VAL A 383 9.36 31.95 -9.88
N ILE A 384 9.83 33.14 -9.53
CA ILE A 384 9.46 33.83 -8.30
C ILE A 384 8.27 34.76 -8.57
N GLY A 385 7.14 34.45 -7.94
CA GLY A 385 5.90 35.21 -8.13
C GLY A 385 5.20 34.96 -9.47
N LEU A 386 4.02 35.51 -9.62
CA LEU A 386 3.21 35.43 -10.86
C LEU A 386 3.22 36.74 -11.66
N THR A 387 3.78 37.79 -11.09
CA THR A 387 3.72 39.16 -11.62
C THR A 387 5.07 39.72 -12.08
N ASN A 388 6.18 39.01 -11.85
CA ASN A 388 7.50 39.46 -12.28
C ASN A 388 7.59 39.56 -13.78
N ASP A 389 8.14 40.65 -14.28
CA ASP A 389 8.19 40.97 -15.72
C ASP A 389 9.53 40.66 -16.38
N ASP A 390 10.43 39.94 -15.67
CA ASP A 390 11.66 39.44 -16.29
C ASP A 390 11.37 38.38 -17.37
N GLU A 391 12.29 38.24 -18.33
CA GLU A 391 12.14 37.37 -19.49
C GLU A 391 11.93 35.89 -19.07
N VAL A 392 12.72 35.42 -18.10
CA VAL A 392 12.63 34.04 -17.60
C VAL A 392 11.26 33.80 -16.97
N SER A 393 10.79 34.69 -16.12
CA SER A 393 9.47 34.56 -15.50
C SER A 393 8.34 34.57 -16.54
N LYS A 394 8.46 35.38 -17.61
CA LYS A 394 7.47 35.41 -18.70
C LYS A 394 7.42 34.09 -19.44
N GLU A 395 8.58 33.54 -19.80
CA GLU A 395 8.69 32.27 -20.53
C GLU A 395 8.15 31.08 -19.73
N PHE A 396 8.53 30.96 -18.45
CA PHE A 396 8.21 29.79 -17.63
C PHE A 396 6.96 29.93 -16.76
N ARG A 397 6.34 31.10 -16.71
CA ARG A 397 5.08 31.36 -15.96
C ARG A 397 3.93 30.41 -16.31
N PRO A 398 3.69 30.02 -17.58
CA PRO A 398 2.65 29.06 -17.91
C PRO A 398 2.81 27.72 -17.20
N PHE A 399 4.03 27.22 -17.05
CA PHE A 399 4.33 25.97 -16.36
C PHE A 399 4.05 26.08 -14.86
N LYS A 400 4.43 27.18 -14.23
CA LYS A 400 4.10 27.44 -12.83
C LYS A 400 2.59 27.52 -12.62
N GLN A 401 1.86 28.17 -13.50
CA GLN A 401 0.40 28.22 -13.43
C GLN A 401 -0.26 26.82 -13.54
N MET A 402 0.37 25.89 -14.27
CA MET A 402 -0.16 24.50 -14.35
C MET A 402 -0.14 23.82 -13.00
N ILE A 403 0.99 23.86 -12.28
CA ILE A 403 1.11 23.20 -10.98
C ILE A 403 0.28 23.92 -9.92
N GLU A 404 0.15 25.24 -9.97
CA GLU A 404 -0.74 25.99 -9.07
C GLU A 404 -2.21 25.62 -9.28
N ARG A 405 -2.63 25.41 -10.54
CA ARG A 405 -3.99 24.90 -10.86
C ARG A 405 -4.19 23.48 -10.33
N LEU A 406 -3.15 22.63 -10.43
CA LEU A 406 -3.16 21.29 -9.82
C LEU A 406 -3.41 21.38 -8.31
N ASN A 407 -2.60 22.20 -7.61
CA ASN A 407 -2.72 22.43 -6.17
C ASN A 407 -4.11 22.94 -5.79
N ARG A 408 -4.66 23.86 -6.56
CA ARG A 408 -6.02 24.39 -6.37
C ARG A 408 -7.06 23.29 -6.53
N THR A 409 -6.93 22.47 -7.57
CA THR A 409 -7.84 21.35 -7.84
C THR A 409 -7.80 20.32 -6.72
N TYR A 410 -6.61 19.96 -6.24
CA TYR A 410 -6.47 19.07 -5.09
C TYR A 410 -7.11 19.66 -3.83
N LYS A 411 -6.87 20.93 -3.53
CA LYS A 411 -7.45 21.61 -2.36
C LYS A 411 -8.96 21.61 -2.38
N MET A 412 -9.60 21.71 -3.52
CA MET A 412 -11.06 21.62 -3.62
C MET A 412 -11.57 20.25 -3.17
N SER A 413 -10.88 19.16 -3.55
CA SER A 413 -11.22 17.81 -3.11
C SER A 413 -10.86 17.53 -1.65
N TYR A 414 -9.80 18.16 -1.14
CA TYR A 414 -9.31 18.00 0.22
C TYR A 414 -10.16 18.75 1.26
N ARG A 415 -10.63 19.97 0.96
CA ARG A 415 -11.35 20.84 1.91
C ARG A 415 -12.49 20.15 2.68
N PRO A 416 -13.36 19.35 2.04
CA PRO A 416 -14.45 18.66 2.74
C PRO A 416 -13.98 17.60 3.74
N THR A 417 -12.74 17.12 3.63
CA THR A 417 -12.13 16.16 4.56
C THR A 417 -11.74 16.81 5.88
N ASN A 418 -11.47 18.13 5.88
CA ASN A 418 -11.06 18.93 7.05
C ASN A 418 -9.83 18.40 7.80
N GLY A 419 -8.93 17.71 7.10
CA GLY A 419 -7.72 17.11 7.65
C GLY A 419 -7.80 15.59 7.80
N PHE A 420 -6.68 15.02 8.16
CA PHE A 420 -6.50 13.56 8.34
C PHE A 420 -6.11 13.23 9.77
N ASP A 421 -6.55 12.07 10.27
CA ASP A 421 -6.18 11.58 11.61
C ASP A 421 -4.74 11.05 11.66
N ASN A 422 -4.18 10.66 10.52
CA ASN A 422 -2.83 10.11 10.43
C ASN A 422 -2.28 10.24 9.01
N ILE A 423 -0.95 10.08 8.88
CA ILE A 423 -0.24 10.20 7.61
C ILE A 423 -0.62 9.08 6.63
N ASP A 424 -0.89 7.86 7.12
CA ASP A 424 -1.29 6.76 6.25
C ASP A 424 -2.61 7.04 5.55
N GLY A 425 -3.59 7.57 6.29
CA GLY A 425 -4.87 7.99 5.72
C GLY A 425 -4.72 9.08 4.67
N ALA A 426 -3.82 10.03 4.91
CA ALA A 426 -3.48 11.07 3.94
C ALA A 426 -2.82 10.48 2.67
N ASN A 427 -1.88 9.53 2.85
CA ASN A 427 -1.21 8.85 1.75
C ASN A 427 -2.20 8.04 0.88
N TYR A 428 -3.13 7.31 1.50
CA TYR A 428 -4.14 6.56 0.75
C TYR A 428 -5.08 7.47 -0.03
N ASP A 429 -5.53 8.56 0.59
CA ASP A 429 -6.41 9.54 -0.05
C ASP A 429 -5.70 10.23 -1.23
N LEU A 430 -4.45 10.64 -1.04
CA LEU A 430 -3.64 11.26 -2.09
C LEU A 430 -3.39 10.33 -3.26
N ALA A 431 -3.03 9.07 -3.02
CA ALA A 431 -2.80 8.10 -4.09
C ALA A 431 -4.06 7.82 -4.92
N LEU A 432 -5.20 7.69 -4.27
CA LEU A 432 -6.48 7.57 -4.98
C LEU A 432 -6.80 8.81 -5.79
N TRP A 433 -6.54 9.99 -5.24
CA TRP A 433 -6.77 11.23 -5.95
C TRP A 433 -5.83 11.37 -7.16
N VAL A 434 -4.56 11.01 -7.04
CA VAL A 434 -3.61 10.99 -8.17
C VAL A 434 -4.04 9.98 -9.23
N ALA A 435 -4.46 8.79 -8.84
CA ALA A 435 -4.98 7.79 -9.76
C ALA A 435 -6.22 8.31 -10.51
N TYR A 436 -7.16 8.94 -9.80
CA TYR A 436 -8.30 9.60 -10.40
C TYR A 436 -7.88 10.70 -11.38
N TYR A 437 -6.98 11.59 -10.94
CA TYR A 437 -6.50 12.72 -11.75
C TYR A 437 -5.85 12.24 -13.05
N ASN A 438 -5.00 11.23 -12.98
CA ASN A 438 -4.23 10.75 -14.13
C ASN A 438 -5.04 9.85 -15.10
N PHE A 439 -5.96 9.02 -14.60
CA PHE A 439 -6.56 7.95 -15.39
C PHE A 439 -8.08 8.04 -15.55
N LEU A 440 -8.78 8.74 -14.67
CA LEU A 440 -10.26 8.73 -14.69
C LEU A 440 -10.88 10.10 -14.91
N ARG A 441 -10.18 11.17 -14.54
CA ARG A 441 -10.67 12.53 -14.64
C ARG A 441 -10.60 13.04 -16.08
N PRO A 442 -11.70 13.58 -16.66
CA PRO A 442 -11.64 14.33 -17.89
C PRO A 442 -10.95 15.68 -17.69
N HIS A 443 -10.10 16.07 -18.64
CA HIS A 443 -9.35 17.32 -18.59
C HIS A 443 -9.70 18.21 -19.79
N GLU A 444 -10.07 19.45 -19.53
CA GLU A 444 -10.47 20.42 -20.56
C GLU A 444 -9.36 20.61 -21.61
N HIS A 445 -8.10 20.76 -21.17
CA HIS A 445 -6.97 20.93 -22.10
C HIS A 445 -6.73 19.70 -22.99
N ASN A 446 -7.22 18.52 -22.62
CA ASN A 446 -7.16 17.30 -23.41
C ASN A 446 -8.53 16.98 -24.06
N LYS A 447 -9.28 18.00 -24.42
CA LYS A 447 -10.60 17.86 -25.06
C LYS A 447 -11.57 16.97 -24.25
N PHE A 448 -11.58 17.13 -22.93
CA PHE A 448 -12.34 16.35 -21.97
C PHE A 448 -12.03 14.84 -21.97
N LYS A 449 -10.87 14.45 -22.48
CA LYS A 449 -10.33 13.10 -22.31
C LYS A 449 -9.50 12.98 -21.04
N VAL A 450 -9.24 11.75 -20.61
CA VAL A 450 -8.29 11.45 -19.52
C VAL A 450 -6.87 11.71 -19.98
N LEU A 451 -5.95 11.95 -19.03
CA LEU A 451 -4.53 12.22 -19.37
C LEU A 451 -3.83 10.96 -19.90
N ASN A 452 -4.10 9.82 -19.28
CA ASN A 452 -3.50 8.54 -19.63
C ASN A 452 -4.61 7.56 -19.96
N GLU A 453 -4.74 7.23 -21.23
CA GLU A 453 -5.75 6.31 -21.71
C GLU A 453 -5.32 4.86 -21.47
N VAL A 454 -6.18 4.07 -20.86
CA VAL A 454 -6.00 2.63 -20.65
C VAL A 454 -7.21 1.92 -21.26
N ASN A 455 -6.95 1.02 -22.21
CA ASN A 455 -8.02 0.43 -23.03
C ASN A 455 -9.09 -0.32 -22.22
N ILE A 456 -8.71 -1.01 -21.15
CA ILE A 456 -9.67 -1.74 -20.32
C ILE A 456 -10.65 -0.79 -19.60
N LEU A 457 -10.21 0.44 -19.25
CA LEU A 457 -11.08 1.42 -18.59
C LEU A 457 -12.18 1.96 -19.52
N LYS A 458 -11.97 1.89 -20.84
CA LYS A 458 -12.98 2.28 -21.84
C LYS A 458 -14.16 1.30 -21.90
N LYS A 459 -13.99 0.06 -21.39
CA LYS A 459 -15.06 -0.95 -21.35
C LYS A 459 -16.12 -0.68 -20.28
N ALA A 460 -15.85 0.23 -19.35
CA ALA A 460 -16.82 0.63 -18.32
C ALA A 460 -17.53 1.91 -18.73
N ASP A 461 -18.85 1.88 -18.76
CA ASP A 461 -19.67 3.05 -19.10
C ASP A 461 -19.78 4.07 -17.98
N ASN A 462 -19.57 3.64 -16.73
CA ASN A 462 -19.72 4.48 -15.54
C ASN A 462 -18.47 4.52 -14.66
N MET A 463 -18.39 5.51 -13.79
CA MET A 463 -17.24 5.69 -12.91
C MET A 463 -17.05 4.57 -11.87
N PRO A 464 -18.08 4.03 -11.22
CA PRO A 464 -17.92 2.86 -10.36
C PRO A 464 -17.26 1.67 -11.07
N GLY A 465 -17.66 1.38 -12.31
CA GLY A 465 -17.03 0.33 -13.12
C GLY A 465 -15.57 0.64 -13.48
N LYS A 466 -15.26 1.89 -13.82
CA LYS A 466 -13.87 2.31 -14.09
C LYS A 466 -12.97 2.12 -12.88
N TRP A 467 -13.46 2.43 -11.67
CA TRP A 467 -12.73 2.14 -10.44
C TRP A 467 -12.48 0.65 -10.23
N GLN A 468 -13.46 -0.19 -10.52
CA GLN A 468 -13.31 -1.64 -10.43
C GLN A 468 -12.24 -2.16 -11.38
N PHE A 469 -12.23 -1.70 -12.63
CA PHE A 469 -11.18 -2.07 -13.59
C PHE A 469 -9.80 -1.55 -13.19
N LEU A 470 -9.71 -0.35 -12.63
CA LEU A 470 -8.43 0.19 -12.16
C LEU A 470 -7.86 -0.63 -10.99
N ILE A 471 -8.72 -1.07 -10.06
CA ILE A 471 -8.34 -1.99 -8.98
C ILE A 471 -7.89 -3.34 -9.55
N LEU A 472 -8.60 -3.88 -10.53
CA LEU A 472 -8.25 -5.13 -11.18
C LEU A 472 -6.87 -5.05 -11.88
N LEU A 473 -6.59 -3.94 -12.57
CA LEU A 473 -5.27 -3.68 -13.15
C LEU A 473 -4.18 -3.66 -12.08
N GLY A 474 -4.43 -3.00 -10.96
CA GLY A 474 -3.49 -2.99 -9.84
C GLY A 474 -3.24 -4.38 -9.28
N GLN A 475 -4.29 -5.18 -9.09
CA GLN A 475 -4.17 -6.58 -8.64
C GLN A 475 -3.40 -7.44 -9.64
N GLN A 476 -3.64 -7.26 -10.95
CA GLN A 476 -2.89 -7.96 -12.00
C GLN A 476 -1.41 -7.55 -11.99
N THR A 477 -1.12 -6.27 -11.83
CA THR A 477 0.25 -5.77 -11.70
C THR A 477 0.97 -6.40 -10.50
N ILE A 478 0.29 -6.52 -9.34
CA ILE A 478 0.85 -7.19 -8.16
C ILE A 478 1.21 -8.64 -8.48
N LEU A 479 0.32 -9.36 -9.16
CA LEU A 479 0.58 -10.76 -9.54
C LEU A 479 1.76 -10.88 -10.51
N ASN A 480 1.82 -10.03 -11.52
CA ASN A 480 2.90 -10.03 -12.50
C ASN A 480 4.25 -9.75 -11.84
N LEU A 481 4.32 -8.73 -10.97
CA LEU A 481 5.54 -8.39 -10.24
C LEU A 481 5.98 -9.52 -9.28
N GLN A 482 5.03 -10.19 -8.62
CA GLN A 482 5.33 -11.34 -7.75
C GLN A 482 5.84 -12.56 -8.51
N ASN A 483 5.42 -12.74 -9.75
CA ASN A 483 5.86 -13.82 -10.63
C ASN A 483 7.16 -13.50 -11.40
N GLY A 484 7.69 -12.28 -11.26
CA GLY A 484 8.84 -11.81 -12.03
C GLY A 484 8.52 -11.53 -13.51
N GLU A 485 7.26 -11.43 -13.86
CA GLU A 485 6.81 -11.10 -15.21
C GLU A 485 6.87 -9.58 -15.43
N ALA A 486 7.36 -9.17 -16.61
CA ALA A 486 7.35 -7.77 -16.99
C ALA A 486 5.90 -7.25 -17.01
N THR A 487 5.69 -6.09 -16.41
CA THR A 487 4.37 -5.46 -16.36
C THR A 487 3.96 -5.06 -17.78
N ILE A 488 3.02 -5.74 -18.37
CA ILE A 488 2.41 -5.34 -19.63
C ILE A 488 1.41 -4.22 -19.31
N CYS A 489 1.92 -3.00 -19.29
CA CYS A 489 1.08 -1.80 -19.25
C CYS A 489 1.08 -1.19 -20.66
N SER A 490 0.23 -1.71 -21.52
CA SER A 490 -0.12 -1.08 -22.80
C SER A 490 -1.64 -0.97 -22.94
#